data_0aef8d80934b7d088ca03d144e89809f
#
_entry.id   0aef8d80934b7d088ca03d144e89809f
#
_cell.length_a   1.000
_cell.length_b   1.000
_cell.length_c   1.000
_cell.angle_alpha   90.00
_cell.angle_beta   90.00
_cell.angle_gamma   90.00
#
_symmetry.space_group_name_H-M   'P 1'
#
loop_
_entity.id
_entity.type
_entity.pdbx_description
1 polymer ?
#
loop_
_entity_poly.entity_id
_entity_poly.type
_entity_poly.pdbx_seq_one_letter_code
_entity_poly.pdbx_strand_id
1 'polypeptide(L)'
;MEDWKPLLDAIGSAGRVSAMTGAGVSTLSGIPDFRGPQGLYKNPDAERIFDIDWFDRDPSVYYRGCRELVYGLGEFSPGPVHLALKRLEDAGRLDGIITQNIDMLHQKAGSSRVWEVHGSPILHHCRRCGAARSFGEVMAMIEANGGAATLGEPYVPRCSCGGAYKPDITFFGESLPEVAFARSQELAANSDVMLVLGTSLTVFPAAGLPRVTLQRGGKLFIVNAQPTPLDDFAAARYSDLAEFAAAVMSAFPAGR
;
A
#
# COMPACT_ATOMS: atom_id res chain seq x y z
N MET A 1 26.00 3.96 9.35
CA MET A 1 24.90 4.96 9.44
C MET A 1 24.85 5.66 8.09
N GLU A 2 23.73 5.61 7.43
CA GLU A 2 23.56 6.22 6.10
C GLU A 2 23.54 7.76 6.23
N ASP A 3 24.05 8.49 5.23
CA ASP A 3 23.98 9.96 5.21
C ASP A 3 22.63 10.41 4.65
N TRP A 4 21.73 10.76 5.53
CA TRP A 4 20.38 11.24 5.18
C TRP A 4 20.32 12.72 4.75
N LYS A 5 21.42 13.45 4.88
CA LYS A 5 21.45 14.89 4.60
C LYS A 5 21.00 15.23 3.17
N PRO A 6 21.44 14.53 2.09
CA PRO A 6 21.02 14.84 0.72
C PRO A 6 19.50 14.71 0.53
N LEU A 7 18.88 13.69 1.14
CA LEU A 7 17.44 13.47 1.08
C LEU A 7 16.67 14.54 1.85
N LEU A 8 17.10 14.85 3.07
CA LEU A 8 16.46 15.85 3.93
C LEU A 8 16.56 17.27 3.34
N ASP A 9 17.72 17.63 2.78
CA ASP A 9 17.91 18.89 2.07
C ASP A 9 17.00 18.97 0.83
N ALA A 10 16.84 17.86 0.08
CA ALA A 10 15.94 17.80 -1.07
C ALA A 10 14.48 18.01 -0.65
N ILE A 11 14.02 17.33 0.41
CA ILE A 11 12.66 17.53 0.96
C ILE A 11 12.47 18.99 1.41
N GLY A 12 13.47 19.55 2.10
CA GLY A 12 13.41 20.92 2.63
C GLY A 12 13.37 22.00 1.57
N SER A 13 14.02 21.79 0.41
CA SER A 13 14.16 22.78 -0.66
C SER A 13 13.21 22.60 -1.85
N ALA A 14 12.62 21.41 -2.03
CA ALA A 14 11.69 21.14 -3.12
C ALA A 14 10.39 21.95 -2.98
N GLY A 15 9.84 22.37 -4.10
CA GLY A 15 8.52 22.99 -4.16
C GLY A 15 7.40 21.99 -3.96
N ARG A 16 7.59 20.75 -4.50
CA ARG A 16 6.61 19.66 -4.44
C ARG A 16 7.29 18.33 -4.16
N VAL A 17 6.85 17.65 -3.10
CA VAL A 17 7.33 16.34 -2.69
C VAL A 17 6.17 15.36 -2.66
N SER A 18 6.35 14.19 -3.24
CA SER A 18 5.42 13.06 -3.10
C SER A 18 6.12 11.84 -2.55
N ALA A 19 5.33 10.88 -2.08
CA ALA A 19 5.83 9.57 -1.69
C ALA A 19 5.11 8.46 -2.47
N MET A 20 5.85 7.43 -2.89
CA MET A 20 5.30 6.16 -3.35
C MET A 20 5.70 5.06 -2.39
N THR A 21 4.73 4.33 -1.84
CA THR A 21 4.98 3.29 -0.83
C THR A 21 4.53 1.92 -1.31
N GLY A 22 5.22 0.88 -0.83
CA GLY A 22 4.86 -0.52 -1.00
C GLY A 22 4.89 -1.26 0.34
N ALA A 23 4.70 -2.58 0.32
CA ALA A 23 4.50 -3.40 1.53
C ALA A 23 5.66 -3.35 2.52
N GLY A 24 6.88 -3.01 2.07
CA GLY A 24 8.05 -2.86 2.94
C GLY A 24 7.87 -1.81 4.04
N VAL A 25 7.06 -0.75 3.83
CA VAL A 25 6.84 0.25 4.88
C VAL A 25 6.01 -0.29 6.04
N SER A 26 5.20 -1.32 5.80
CA SER A 26 4.31 -1.93 6.78
C SER A 26 4.95 -3.10 7.55
N THR A 27 6.16 -3.52 7.16
CA THR A 27 6.90 -4.56 7.92
C THR A 27 7.23 -4.10 9.33
N LEU A 28 7.50 -2.81 9.51
CA LEU A 28 7.71 -2.18 10.83
C LEU A 28 6.42 -2.03 11.65
N SER A 29 5.27 -2.33 11.06
CA SER A 29 3.97 -2.44 11.74
C SER A 29 3.60 -3.90 12.08
N GLY A 30 4.44 -4.87 11.68
CA GLY A 30 4.19 -6.30 11.88
C GLY A 30 3.46 -6.98 10.71
N ILE A 31 3.13 -6.27 9.63
CA ILE A 31 2.52 -6.85 8.43
C ILE A 31 3.63 -7.40 7.52
N PRO A 32 3.63 -8.70 7.16
CA PRO A 32 4.61 -9.25 6.24
C PRO A 32 4.48 -8.60 4.85
N ASP A 33 5.60 -8.40 4.18
CA ASP A 33 5.60 -7.98 2.79
C ASP A 33 5.24 -9.14 1.82
N PHE A 34 5.10 -8.82 0.53
CA PHE A 34 4.74 -9.83 -0.47
C PHE A 34 5.96 -10.59 -1.01
N ARG A 35 7.13 -9.96 -1.15
CA ARG A 35 8.30 -10.48 -1.88
C ARG A 35 9.57 -10.61 -1.07
N GLY A 36 9.61 -10.09 0.14
CA GLY A 36 10.77 -10.18 1.03
C GLY A 36 11.10 -11.60 1.48
N PRO A 37 12.11 -11.77 2.34
CA PRO A 37 12.57 -13.07 2.79
C PRO A 37 11.50 -13.93 3.48
N GLN A 38 10.44 -13.32 3.99
CA GLN A 38 9.28 -14.00 4.60
C GLN A 38 7.97 -13.63 3.88
N GLY A 39 8.07 -13.14 2.64
CA GLY A 39 6.96 -12.61 1.86
C GLY A 39 5.89 -13.64 1.50
N LEU A 40 4.68 -13.14 1.32
CA LEU A 40 3.49 -13.96 1.03
C LEU A 40 3.66 -14.82 -0.23
N TYR A 41 4.33 -14.31 -1.27
CA TYR A 41 4.54 -15.03 -2.54
C TYR A 41 5.54 -16.20 -2.47
N LYS A 42 6.08 -16.53 -1.30
CA LYS A 42 6.77 -17.81 -1.09
C LYS A 42 5.80 -19.00 -1.05
N ASN A 43 4.52 -18.74 -0.77
CA ASN A 43 3.48 -19.75 -0.93
C ASN A 43 3.14 -19.88 -2.44
N PRO A 44 3.28 -21.06 -3.06
CA PRO A 44 2.94 -21.26 -4.47
C PRO A 44 1.50 -20.91 -4.84
N ASP A 45 0.58 -20.95 -3.87
CA ASP A 45 -0.82 -20.62 -4.07
C ASP A 45 -1.14 -19.11 -3.88
N ALA A 46 -0.15 -18.30 -3.46
CA ALA A 46 -0.38 -16.88 -3.15
C ALA A 46 -0.86 -16.06 -4.35
N GLU A 47 -0.39 -16.39 -5.57
CA GLU A 47 -0.85 -15.71 -6.79
C GLU A 47 -2.33 -15.96 -7.05
N ARG A 48 -2.85 -17.15 -6.71
CA ARG A 48 -4.26 -17.51 -6.88
C ARG A 48 -5.19 -16.76 -5.93
N ILE A 49 -4.67 -16.35 -4.76
CA ILE A 49 -5.45 -15.65 -3.73
C ILE A 49 -5.95 -14.30 -4.27
N PHE A 50 -5.10 -13.59 -5.03
CA PHE A 50 -5.42 -12.28 -5.61
C PHE A 50 -5.60 -12.34 -7.13
N ASP A 51 -6.15 -13.42 -7.66
CA ASP A 51 -6.47 -13.59 -9.08
C ASP A 51 -7.98 -13.54 -9.27
N ILE A 52 -8.46 -12.72 -10.22
CA ILE A 52 -9.90 -12.51 -10.41
C ILE A 52 -10.61 -13.72 -10.98
N ASP A 53 -9.97 -14.46 -11.88
CA ASP A 53 -10.55 -15.66 -12.48
C ASP A 53 -10.67 -16.79 -11.45
N TRP A 54 -9.69 -16.90 -10.52
CA TRP A 54 -9.78 -17.81 -9.40
C TRP A 54 -10.88 -17.42 -8.43
N PHE A 55 -11.00 -16.13 -8.09
CA PHE A 55 -12.06 -15.66 -7.21
C PHE A 55 -13.45 -15.94 -7.78
N ASP A 56 -13.65 -15.72 -9.08
CA ASP A 56 -14.94 -15.95 -9.74
C ASP A 56 -15.30 -17.47 -9.82
N ARG A 57 -14.30 -18.35 -9.89
CA ARG A 57 -14.50 -19.83 -9.85
C ARG A 57 -14.72 -20.32 -8.43
N ASP A 58 -13.88 -19.91 -7.50
CA ASP A 58 -13.91 -20.36 -6.11
C ASP A 58 -13.44 -19.26 -5.16
N PRO A 59 -14.33 -18.40 -4.66
CA PRO A 59 -13.97 -17.33 -3.75
C PRO A 59 -13.44 -17.84 -2.39
N SER A 60 -13.60 -19.15 -2.07
CA SER A 60 -13.08 -19.71 -0.83
C SER A 60 -11.56 -19.66 -0.76
N VAL A 61 -10.86 -19.71 -1.90
CA VAL A 61 -9.41 -19.59 -2.01
C VAL A 61 -8.94 -18.25 -1.44
N TYR A 62 -9.59 -17.15 -1.86
CA TYR A 62 -9.32 -15.82 -1.33
C TYR A 62 -9.62 -15.74 0.17
N TYR A 63 -10.82 -16.12 0.59
CA TYR A 63 -11.25 -16.01 1.98
C TYR A 63 -10.43 -16.88 2.94
N ARG A 64 -9.86 -17.99 2.47
CA ARG A 64 -8.90 -18.81 3.23
C ARG A 64 -7.55 -18.13 3.34
N GLY A 65 -7.01 -17.63 2.22
CA GLY A 65 -5.66 -17.03 2.16
C GLY A 65 -5.56 -15.65 2.79
N CYS A 66 -6.64 -14.86 2.76
CA CYS A 66 -6.67 -13.48 3.25
C CYS A 66 -7.21 -13.30 4.66
N ARG A 67 -7.51 -14.40 5.35
CA ARG A 67 -8.12 -14.41 6.67
C ARG A 67 -7.38 -13.54 7.70
N GLU A 68 -6.09 -13.73 7.82
CA GLU A 68 -5.24 -12.94 8.72
C GLU A 68 -4.73 -11.67 8.03
N LEU A 69 -4.36 -11.78 6.76
CA LEU A 69 -3.73 -10.71 6.01
C LEU A 69 -4.65 -9.51 5.75
N VAL A 70 -5.90 -9.75 5.39
CA VAL A 70 -6.86 -8.66 5.07
C VAL A 70 -7.83 -8.46 6.22
N TYR A 71 -8.43 -9.53 6.71
CA TYR A 71 -9.45 -9.44 7.76
C TYR A 71 -8.88 -9.28 9.16
N GLY A 72 -7.56 -9.47 9.36
CA GLY A 72 -6.81 -9.09 10.57
C GLY A 72 -6.24 -7.66 10.55
N LEU A 73 -6.38 -6.89 9.47
CA LEU A 73 -5.80 -5.54 9.33
C LEU A 73 -6.26 -4.55 10.42
N GLY A 74 -7.40 -4.81 11.06
CA GLY A 74 -7.92 -4.01 12.17
C GLY A 74 -6.95 -3.89 13.35
N GLU A 75 -6.17 -4.91 13.61
CA GLU A 75 -5.27 -5.03 14.77
C GLU A 75 -3.95 -4.27 14.61
N PHE A 76 -3.56 -3.93 13.37
CA PHE A 76 -2.29 -3.26 13.12
C PHE A 76 -2.39 -1.74 13.28
N SER A 77 -1.32 -1.17 13.83
CA SER A 77 -1.15 0.27 14.00
C SER A 77 -0.11 0.84 13.03
N PRO A 78 -0.21 2.13 12.66
CA PRO A 78 0.78 2.79 11.83
C PRO A 78 2.19 2.66 12.40
N GLY A 79 3.13 2.21 11.57
CA GLY A 79 4.54 2.11 11.91
C GLY A 79 5.31 3.42 11.70
N PRO A 80 6.62 3.41 12.00
CA PRO A 80 7.46 4.62 11.96
C PRO A 80 7.41 5.37 10.63
N VAL A 81 7.39 4.66 9.49
CA VAL A 81 7.37 5.31 8.16
C VAL A 81 6.04 6.02 7.91
N HIS A 82 4.91 5.42 8.32
CA HIS A 82 3.60 6.07 8.18
C HIS A 82 3.53 7.36 8.98
N LEU A 83 4.07 7.34 10.21
CA LEU A 83 4.12 8.51 11.10
C LEU A 83 5.09 9.58 10.56
N ALA A 84 6.22 9.19 9.96
CA ALA A 84 7.16 10.10 9.33
C ALA A 84 6.54 10.81 8.11
N LEU A 85 5.81 10.08 7.27
CA LEU A 85 5.10 10.69 6.14
C LEU A 85 3.99 11.64 6.59
N LYS A 86 3.23 11.25 7.63
CA LYS A 86 2.25 12.16 8.25
C LYS A 86 2.93 13.40 8.82
N ARG A 87 4.10 13.27 9.42
CA ARG A 87 4.89 14.41 9.91
C ARG A 87 5.28 15.37 8.78
N LEU A 88 5.73 14.84 7.63
CA LEU A 88 6.04 15.66 6.45
C LEU A 88 4.79 16.37 5.90
N GLU A 89 3.63 15.70 5.89
CA GLU A 89 2.37 16.30 5.50
C GLU A 89 1.99 17.46 6.43
N ASP A 90 2.09 17.27 7.76
CA ASP A 90 1.79 18.30 8.77
C ASP A 90 2.75 19.50 8.68
N ALA A 91 4.00 19.26 8.31
CA ALA A 91 4.99 20.29 8.08
C ALA A 91 4.82 21.01 6.72
N GLY A 92 3.81 20.65 5.91
CA GLY A 92 3.60 21.18 4.56
C GLY A 92 4.72 20.81 3.58
N ARG A 93 5.39 19.66 3.80
CA ARG A 93 6.50 19.16 3.00
C ARG A 93 6.17 17.90 2.21
N LEU A 94 4.92 17.44 2.24
CA LEU A 94 4.46 16.30 1.46
C LEU A 94 3.12 16.64 0.81
N ASP A 95 3.04 16.57 -0.50
CA ASP A 95 1.83 16.87 -1.27
C ASP A 95 0.86 15.70 -1.33
N GLY A 96 1.35 14.48 -1.18
CA GLY A 96 0.50 13.29 -1.16
C GLY A 96 1.30 11.98 -1.22
N ILE A 97 0.58 10.90 -0.98
CA ILE A 97 1.11 9.54 -0.93
C ILE A 97 0.41 8.70 -2.00
N ILE A 98 1.20 8.04 -2.83
CA ILE A 98 0.76 6.97 -3.73
C ILE A 98 1.09 5.66 -3.01
N THR A 99 0.10 4.85 -2.69
CA THR A 99 0.39 3.58 -2.03
C THR A 99 -0.10 2.38 -2.84
N GLN A 100 0.73 1.35 -2.89
CA GLN A 100 0.39 0.03 -3.40
C GLN A 100 -0.26 -0.83 -2.32
N ASN A 101 -0.21 -0.39 -1.07
CA ASN A 101 -0.71 -1.13 0.08
C ASN A 101 -2.24 -1.03 0.20
N ILE A 102 -2.81 -2.08 0.75
CA ILE A 102 -4.25 -2.21 1.02
C ILE A 102 -4.56 -2.18 2.53
N ASP A 103 -3.57 -1.84 3.37
CA ASP A 103 -3.62 -1.97 4.83
C ASP A 103 -4.24 -0.78 5.54
N MET A 104 -4.50 0.31 4.83
CA MET A 104 -5.09 1.56 5.35
C MET A 104 -4.24 2.25 6.43
N LEU A 105 -2.96 1.88 6.61
CA LEU A 105 -2.14 2.41 7.70
C LEU A 105 -1.76 3.88 7.51
N HIS A 106 -1.68 4.37 6.27
CA HIS A 106 -1.49 5.80 6.01
C HIS A 106 -2.68 6.63 6.51
N GLN A 107 -3.91 6.18 6.23
CA GLN A 107 -5.13 6.83 6.71
C GLN A 107 -5.25 6.72 8.24
N LYS A 108 -4.92 5.57 8.83
CA LYS A 108 -4.86 5.39 10.29
C LYS A 108 -3.80 6.31 10.95
N ALA A 109 -2.71 6.63 10.26
CA ALA A 109 -1.71 7.61 10.72
C ALA A 109 -2.22 9.07 10.64
N GLY A 110 -3.36 9.30 9.97
CA GLY A 110 -3.96 10.61 9.78
C GLY A 110 -3.57 11.30 8.48
N SER A 111 -2.88 10.63 7.54
CA SER A 111 -2.61 11.19 6.21
C SER A 111 -3.90 11.39 5.44
N SER A 112 -4.06 12.57 4.82
CA SER A 112 -5.32 12.98 4.16
C SER A 112 -5.29 12.84 2.64
N ARG A 113 -4.11 12.88 2.02
CA ARG A 113 -3.92 12.78 0.57
C ARG A 113 -3.22 11.47 0.22
N VAL A 114 -3.99 10.37 0.25
CA VAL A 114 -3.51 9.01 -0.02
C VAL A 114 -4.25 8.44 -1.22
N TRP A 115 -3.50 8.03 -2.24
CA TRP A 115 -4.02 7.40 -3.45
C TRP A 115 -3.67 5.92 -3.44
N GLU A 116 -4.67 5.06 -3.17
CA GLU A 116 -4.54 3.60 -3.07
C GLU A 116 -4.65 3.00 -4.49
N VAL A 117 -3.52 2.83 -5.17
CA VAL A 117 -3.51 2.38 -6.58
C VAL A 117 -3.88 0.91 -6.75
N HIS A 118 -3.84 0.11 -5.69
CA HIS A 118 -4.34 -1.27 -5.69
C HIS A 118 -5.68 -1.42 -4.96
N GLY A 119 -6.37 -0.30 -4.75
CA GLY A 119 -7.65 -0.28 -4.05
C GLY A 119 -7.53 -0.48 -2.56
N SER A 120 -8.67 -0.76 -1.92
CA SER A 120 -8.80 -0.84 -0.45
C SER A 120 -9.92 -1.82 -0.07
N PRO A 121 -9.80 -2.54 1.06
CA PRO A 121 -10.85 -3.43 1.54
C PRO A 121 -12.02 -2.70 2.22
N ILE A 122 -12.02 -1.37 2.29
CA ILE A 122 -13.07 -0.57 2.98
C ILE A 122 -14.48 -0.94 2.50
N LEU A 123 -14.62 -1.17 1.18
CA LEU A 123 -15.86 -1.62 0.57
C LEU A 123 -15.66 -2.98 -0.08
N HIS A 124 -16.76 -3.71 -0.14
CA HIS A 124 -16.87 -4.99 -0.84
C HIS A 124 -18.09 -4.91 -1.75
N HIS A 125 -17.96 -5.37 -2.99
CA HIS A 125 -19.06 -5.42 -3.93
C HIS A 125 -19.41 -6.86 -4.27
N CYS A 126 -20.72 -7.12 -4.34
CA CYS A 126 -21.22 -8.41 -4.79
C CYS A 126 -20.88 -8.62 -6.27
N ARG A 127 -20.18 -9.70 -6.60
CA ARG A 127 -19.78 -10.04 -7.97
C ARG A 127 -20.95 -10.26 -8.93
N ARG A 128 -22.16 -10.50 -8.42
CA ARG A 128 -23.34 -10.79 -9.23
C ARG A 128 -24.23 -9.58 -9.47
N CYS A 129 -24.49 -8.77 -8.44
CA CYS A 129 -25.47 -7.68 -8.52
C CYS A 129 -24.90 -6.30 -8.17
N GLY A 130 -23.61 -6.20 -7.83
CA GLY A 130 -22.95 -4.94 -7.49
C GLY A 130 -23.32 -4.34 -6.11
N ALA A 131 -24.18 -5.00 -5.32
CA ALA A 131 -24.55 -4.50 -3.99
C ALA A 131 -23.31 -4.35 -3.11
N ALA A 132 -23.15 -3.17 -2.48
CA ALA A 132 -22.03 -2.85 -1.64
C ALA A 132 -22.25 -3.25 -0.17
N ARG A 133 -21.15 -3.57 0.53
CA ARG A 133 -21.04 -3.72 1.96
C ARG A 133 -19.73 -3.09 2.45
N SER A 134 -19.79 -2.50 3.63
CA SER A 134 -18.57 -2.03 4.30
C SER A 134 -17.70 -3.20 4.78
N PHE A 135 -16.42 -2.94 5.02
CA PHE A 135 -15.50 -3.88 5.64
C PHE A 135 -16.08 -4.45 6.96
N GLY A 136 -16.62 -3.57 7.83
CA GLY A 136 -17.20 -3.98 9.11
C GLY A 136 -18.40 -4.91 8.96
N GLU A 137 -19.29 -4.68 7.98
CA GLU A 137 -20.42 -5.58 7.73
C GLU A 137 -19.94 -6.96 7.25
N VAL A 138 -18.92 -7.01 6.37
CA VAL A 138 -18.35 -8.27 5.90
C VAL A 138 -17.63 -9.00 7.02
N MET A 139 -16.89 -8.28 7.87
CA MET A 139 -16.28 -8.84 9.08
C MET A 139 -17.33 -9.47 10.01
N ALA A 140 -18.43 -8.76 10.29
CA ALA A 140 -19.50 -9.30 11.12
C ALA A 140 -20.12 -10.57 10.51
N MET A 141 -20.25 -10.66 9.18
CA MET A 141 -20.70 -11.88 8.50
C MET A 141 -19.72 -13.04 8.70
N ILE A 142 -18.41 -12.79 8.61
CA ILE A 142 -17.36 -13.80 8.82
C ILE A 142 -17.38 -14.27 10.28
N GLU A 143 -17.43 -13.36 11.23
CA GLU A 143 -17.45 -13.65 12.67
C GLU A 143 -18.67 -14.46 13.08
N ALA A 144 -19.87 -14.11 12.60
CA ALA A 144 -21.10 -14.82 12.88
C ALA A 144 -21.10 -16.27 12.34
N ASN A 145 -20.24 -16.59 11.40
CA ASN A 145 -20.13 -17.92 10.77
C ASN A 145 -18.81 -18.64 11.12
N GLY A 146 -18.29 -18.42 12.34
CA GLY A 146 -17.14 -19.16 12.87
C GLY A 146 -15.84 -18.38 12.90
N GLY A 147 -15.85 -17.13 12.44
CA GLY A 147 -14.70 -16.21 12.52
C GLY A 147 -13.44 -16.73 11.83
N ALA A 148 -12.35 -16.03 12.12
CA ALA A 148 -11.02 -16.43 11.65
C ALA A 148 -10.49 -17.74 12.27
N ALA A 149 -11.07 -18.24 13.37
CA ALA A 149 -10.51 -19.33 14.18
C ALA A 149 -10.96 -20.75 13.83
N THR A 150 -11.93 -20.97 12.91
CA THR A 150 -12.41 -22.32 12.61
C THR A 150 -11.47 -23.08 11.68
N LEU A 151 -10.99 -24.23 12.14
CA LEU A 151 -10.32 -25.25 11.35
C LEU A 151 -11.34 -25.94 10.41
N GLY A 152 -11.67 -25.31 9.29
CA GLY A 152 -12.65 -25.86 8.35
C GLY A 152 -12.67 -25.07 7.05
N GLU A 153 -13.64 -25.37 6.18
CA GLU A 153 -13.85 -24.57 4.97
C GLU A 153 -14.15 -23.12 5.36
N PRO A 154 -13.48 -22.14 4.72
CA PRO A 154 -13.68 -20.74 5.05
C PRO A 154 -15.11 -20.32 4.71
N TYR A 155 -15.72 -19.55 5.59
CA TYR A 155 -16.98 -18.88 5.24
C TYR A 155 -16.75 -17.85 4.13
N VAL A 156 -17.56 -17.95 3.08
CA VAL A 156 -17.59 -16.98 1.99
C VAL A 156 -18.79 -16.05 2.17
N PRO A 157 -18.60 -14.77 2.50
CA PRO A 157 -19.70 -13.82 2.63
C PRO A 157 -20.47 -13.67 1.31
N ARG A 158 -21.79 -13.90 1.38
CA ARG A 158 -22.67 -13.88 0.21
C ARG A 158 -23.77 -12.83 0.34
N CYS A 159 -24.08 -12.21 -0.79
CA CYS A 159 -25.22 -11.33 -0.96
C CYS A 159 -26.53 -12.13 -0.95
N SER A 160 -27.64 -11.48 -0.67
CA SER A 160 -28.99 -12.07 -0.78
C SER A 160 -29.30 -12.62 -2.18
N CYS A 161 -28.62 -12.13 -3.22
CA CYS A 161 -28.74 -12.67 -4.58
C CYS A 161 -27.91 -13.96 -4.79
N GLY A 162 -27.15 -14.41 -3.79
CA GLY A 162 -26.26 -15.59 -3.84
C GLY A 162 -24.84 -15.32 -4.34
N GLY A 163 -24.54 -14.12 -4.86
CA GLY A 163 -23.18 -13.73 -5.30
C GLY A 163 -22.23 -13.54 -4.12
N ALA A 164 -20.94 -13.87 -4.29
CA ALA A 164 -19.91 -13.59 -3.29
C ALA A 164 -19.60 -12.10 -3.24
N TYR A 165 -19.32 -11.56 -2.06
CA TYR A 165 -18.73 -10.25 -1.91
C TYR A 165 -17.24 -10.31 -2.22
N LYS A 166 -16.73 -9.35 -2.98
CA LYS A 166 -15.30 -9.16 -3.27
C LYS A 166 -14.89 -7.79 -2.74
N PRO A 167 -13.76 -7.68 -2.01
CA PRO A 167 -13.25 -6.37 -1.60
C PRO A 167 -12.82 -5.56 -2.82
N ASP A 168 -12.86 -4.24 -2.70
CA ASP A 168 -12.40 -3.29 -3.72
C ASP A 168 -10.86 -3.22 -3.80
N ILE A 169 -10.20 -4.33 -3.56
CA ILE A 169 -8.78 -4.56 -3.80
C ILE A 169 -8.63 -5.00 -5.26
N THR A 170 -7.65 -4.43 -5.97
CA THR A 170 -7.33 -4.83 -7.34
C THR A 170 -6.65 -6.20 -7.36
N PHE A 171 -7.28 -7.17 -7.98
CA PHE A 171 -6.72 -8.50 -8.20
C PHE A 171 -5.98 -8.54 -9.55
N PHE A 172 -5.08 -9.50 -9.70
CA PHE A 172 -4.48 -9.79 -11.00
C PHE A 172 -5.59 -10.09 -12.02
N GLY A 173 -5.48 -9.48 -13.20
CA GLY A 173 -6.54 -9.52 -14.23
C GLY A 173 -7.53 -8.36 -14.17
N GLU A 174 -7.53 -7.54 -13.11
CA GLU A 174 -8.37 -6.35 -13.02
C GLU A 174 -7.61 -5.06 -13.38
N SER A 175 -8.35 -4.05 -13.80
CA SER A 175 -7.82 -2.70 -13.97
C SER A 175 -7.61 -2.02 -12.61
N LEU A 176 -6.59 -1.16 -12.52
CA LEU A 176 -6.40 -0.31 -11.34
C LEU A 176 -7.57 0.67 -11.17
N PRO A 177 -7.86 1.13 -9.93
CA PRO A 177 -8.86 2.15 -9.67
C PRO A 177 -8.57 3.43 -10.47
N GLU A 178 -9.42 3.74 -11.44
CA GLU A 178 -9.18 4.79 -12.44
C GLU A 178 -8.85 6.14 -11.81
N VAL A 179 -9.67 6.58 -10.83
CA VAL A 179 -9.47 7.86 -10.16
C VAL A 179 -8.17 7.90 -9.37
N ALA A 180 -7.89 6.85 -8.58
CA ALA A 180 -6.66 6.78 -7.79
C ALA A 180 -5.42 6.77 -8.68
N PHE A 181 -5.46 6.01 -9.79
CA PHE A 181 -4.35 5.92 -10.72
C PHE A 181 -4.12 7.24 -11.47
N ALA A 182 -5.18 7.89 -11.97
CA ALA A 182 -5.09 9.20 -12.64
C ALA A 182 -4.51 10.28 -11.71
N ARG A 183 -4.99 10.34 -10.45
CA ARG A 183 -4.45 11.25 -9.44
C ARG A 183 -3.00 10.94 -9.07
N SER A 184 -2.62 9.67 -9.06
CA SER A 184 -1.23 9.26 -8.83
C SER A 184 -0.31 9.69 -9.99
N GLN A 185 -0.78 9.59 -11.22
CA GLN A 185 -0.05 10.09 -12.39
C GLN A 185 0.12 11.62 -12.33
N GLU A 186 -0.94 12.36 -11.97
CA GLU A 186 -0.88 13.81 -11.79
C GLU A 186 0.10 14.19 -10.69
N LEU A 187 0.04 13.53 -9.53
CA LEU A 187 0.96 13.76 -8.41
C LEU A 187 2.41 13.48 -8.82
N ALA A 188 2.67 12.34 -9.46
CA ALA A 188 4.00 11.97 -9.95
C ALA A 188 4.55 12.96 -10.97
N ALA A 189 3.71 13.42 -11.90
CA ALA A 189 4.11 14.39 -12.95
C ALA A 189 4.46 15.78 -12.41
N ASN A 190 3.89 16.14 -11.27
CA ASN A 190 4.09 17.45 -10.64
C ASN A 190 5.12 17.44 -9.50
N SER A 191 5.77 16.31 -9.22
CA SER A 191 6.72 16.19 -8.12
C SER A 191 8.14 16.59 -8.53
N ASP A 192 8.75 17.53 -7.81
CA ASP A 192 10.19 17.82 -7.92
C ASP A 192 11.02 16.73 -7.27
N VAL A 193 10.47 16.12 -6.21
CA VAL A 193 11.07 15.01 -5.47
C VAL A 193 10.00 13.94 -5.21
N MET A 194 10.30 12.69 -5.57
CA MET A 194 9.50 11.54 -5.16
C MET A 194 10.32 10.63 -4.25
N LEU A 195 9.77 10.36 -3.07
CA LEU A 195 10.28 9.37 -2.13
C LEU A 195 9.70 8.00 -2.49
N VAL A 196 10.54 7.04 -2.83
CA VAL A 196 10.13 5.67 -3.18
C VAL A 196 10.51 4.75 -2.02
N LEU A 197 9.52 4.29 -1.27
CA LEU A 197 9.72 3.67 0.04
C LEU A 197 9.15 2.25 0.08
N GLY A 198 10.00 1.26 0.41
CA GLY A 198 9.59 -0.11 0.69
C GLY A 198 8.85 -0.81 -0.46
N THR A 199 9.27 -0.56 -1.69
CA THR A 199 8.70 -1.20 -2.88
C THR A 199 9.77 -1.75 -3.81
N SER A 200 9.53 -2.93 -4.36
CA SER A 200 10.41 -3.54 -5.37
C SER A 200 10.27 -2.93 -6.77
N LEU A 201 9.24 -2.11 -7.02
CA LEU A 201 8.94 -1.52 -8.33
C LEU A 201 8.80 -2.56 -9.46
N THR A 202 8.17 -3.71 -9.20
CA THR A 202 8.01 -4.80 -10.17
C THR A 202 6.57 -5.02 -10.63
N VAL A 203 5.56 -4.41 -9.98
CA VAL A 203 4.15 -4.59 -10.31
C VAL A 203 3.66 -3.43 -11.18
N PHE A 204 3.45 -3.71 -12.45
CA PHE A 204 2.92 -2.75 -13.41
C PHE A 204 1.38 -2.76 -13.43
N PRO A 205 0.75 -1.59 -13.71
CA PRO A 205 1.35 -0.33 -14.17
C PRO A 205 1.86 0.59 -13.05
N ALA A 206 1.58 0.33 -11.78
CA ALA A 206 1.95 1.18 -10.65
C ALA A 206 3.47 1.44 -10.55
N ALA A 207 4.31 0.43 -10.81
CA ALA A 207 5.77 0.54 -10.83
C ALA A 207 6.31 1.55 -11.85
N GLY A 208 5.49 1.97 -12.81
CA GLY A 208 5.85 3.00 -13.79
C GLY A 208 5.74 4.44 -13.28
N LEU A 209 5.01 4.68 -12.19
CA LEU A 209 4.75 6.04 -11.69
C LEU A 209 6.02 6.85 -11.36
N PRO A 210 7.07 6.30 -10.71
CA PRO A 210 8.29 7.07 -10.48
C PRO A 210 9.02 7.50 -11.77
N ARG A 211 8.86 6.73 -12.86
CA ARG A 211 9.41 7.15 -14.17
C ARG A 211 8.75 8.40 -14.71
N VAL A 212 7.47 8.65 -14.38
CA VAL A 212 6.76 9.87 -14.76
C VAL A 212 7.44 11.09 -14.11
N THR A 213 7.80 10.99 -12.82
CA THR A 213 8.56 12.05 -12.12
C THR A 213 9.91 12.32 -12.80
N LEU A 214 10.68 11.28 -13.12
CA LEU A 214 11.95 11.44 -13.84
C LEU A 214 11.78 12.11 -15.21
N GLN A 215 10.77 11.69 -15.99
CA GLN A 215 10.48 12.25 -17.31
C GLN A 215 10.09 13.73 -17.26
N ARG A 216 9.59 14.20 -16.11
CA ARG A 216 9.25 15.60 -15.86
C ARG A 216 10.40 16.41 -15.22
N GLY A 217 11.59 15.81 -15.07
CA GLY A 217 12.77 16.45 -14.50
C GLY A 217 12.87 16.39 -12.98
N GLY A 218 11.95 15.71 -12.31
CA GLY A 218 12.03 15.48 -10.87
C GLY A 218 13.07 14.44 -10.49
N LYS A 219 13.36 14.31 -9.19
CA LYS A 219 14.35 13.40 -8.62
C LYS A 219 13.69 12.30 -7.82
N LEU A 220 14.28 11.10 -7.87
CA LEU A 220 13.89 9.99 -7.00
C LEU A 220 14.88 9.83 -5.86
N PHE A 221 14.36 9.58 -4.67
CA PHE A 221 15.10 9.07 -3.52
C PHE A 221 14.48 7.72 -3.13
N ILE A 222 15.25 6.65 -3.23
CA ILE A 222 14.78 5.29 -3.01
C ILE A 222 15.26 4.80 -1.65
N VAL A 223 14.32 4.34 -0.81
CA VAL A 223 14.62 3.67 0.46
C VAL A 223 14.00 2.28 0.41
N ASN A 224 14.82 1.29 0.10
CA ASN A 224 14.37 -0.10 -0.01
C ASN A 224 15.53 -1.05 0.29
N ALA A 225 15.28 -2.08 1.10
CA ALA A 225 16.31 -3.05 1.51
C ALA A 225 16.89 -3.81 0.30
N GLN A 226 16.04 -4.14 -0.68
CA GLN A 226 16.45 -4.86 -1.89
C GLN A 226 16.66 -3.89 -3.06
N PRO A 227 17.48 -4.24 -4.07
CA PRO A 227 17.61 -3.46 -5.28
C PRO A 227 16.28 -3.30 -6.02
N THR A 228 16.17 -2.19 -6.76
CA THR A 228 15.02 -1.89 -7.62
C THR A 228 15.47 -1.59 -9.05
N PRO A 229 14.59 -1.74 -10.06
CA PRO A 229 14.89 -1.40 -11.45
C PRO A 229 15.18 0.09 -11.70
N LEU A 230 15.03 0.95 -10.70
CA LEU A 230 15.23 2.39 -10.80
C LEU A 230 16.40 2.92 -9.97
N ASP A 231 17.19 2.05 -9.34
CA ASP A 231 18.31 2.46 -8.47
C ASP A 231 19.32 3.35 -9.22
N ASP A 232 19.67 3.00 -10.48
CA ASP A 232 20.61 3.76 -11.30
C ASP A 232 20.07 5.16 -11.73
N PHE A 233 18.79 5.40 -11.60
CA PHE A 233 18.15 6.67 -11.93
C PHE A 233 17.85 7.51 -10.69
N ALA A 234 18.08 6.98 -9.49
CA ALA A 234 17.83 7.68 -8.25
C ALA A 234 18.94 8.71 -7.96
N ALA A 235 18.54 9.85 -7.39
CA ALA A 235 19.50 10.84 -6.88
C ALA A 235 20.29 10.29 -5.69
N ALA A 236 19.67 9.42 -4.89
CA ALA A 236 20.30 8.60 -3.87
C ALA A 236 19.45 7.37 -3.54
N ARG A 237 20.12 6.29 -3.11
CA ARG A 237 19.52 5.06 -2.65
C ARG A 237 19.95 4.76 -1.22
N TYR A 238 18.99 4.34 -0.41
CA TYR A 238 19.16 3.95 1.00
C TYR A 238 18.48 2.60 1.22
N SER A 239 18.82 1.94 2.33
CA SER A 239 18.34 0.58 2.59
C SER A 239 17.44 0.46 3.83
N ASP A 240 17.54 1.40 4.79
CA ASP A 240 16.90 1.30 6.09
C ASP A 240 15.72 2.27 6.26
N LEU A 241 14.50 1.70 6.26
CA LEU A 241 13.26 2.44 6.45
C LEU A 241 13.08 2.96 7.89
N ALA A 242 13.66 2.29 8.89
CA ALA A 242 13.56 2.75 10.28
C ALA A 242 14.50 3.95 10.50
N GLU A 243 15.73 3.92 9.97
CA GLU A 243 16.63 5.07 9.98
C GLU A 243 16.05 6.26 9.20
N PHE A 244 15.43 6.00 8.02
CA PHE A 244 14.71 7.04 7.28
C PHE A 244 13.66 7.74 8.15
N ALA A 245 12.79 6.95 8.80
CA ALA A 245 11.73 7.50 9.62
C ALA A 245 12.29 8.32 10.78
N ALA A 246 13.35 7.84 11.45
CA ALA A 246 14.01 8.55 12.54
C ALA A 246 14.65 9.87 12.06
N ALA A 247 15.29 9.86 10.89
CA ALA A 247 15.90 11.06 10.29
C ALA A 247 14.84 12.13 9.96
N VAL A 248 13.71 11.73 9.36
CA VAL A 248 12.59 12.64 9.08
C VAL A 248 12.00 13.21 10.36
N MET A 249 11.73 12.36 11.37
CA MET A 249 11.15 12.81 12.65
C MET A 249 12.07 13.81 13.39
N SER A 250 13.39 13.65 13.26
CA SER A 250 14.38 14.55 13.83
C SER A 250 14.46 15.89 13.08
N ALA A 251 14.44 15.84 11.74
CA ALA A 251 14.61 17.04 10.90
C ALA A 251 13.35 17.92 10.83
N PHE A 252 12.17 17.31 10.96
CA PHE A 252 10.86 17.99 10.92
C PHE A 252 10.10 17.78 12.24
N PRO A 253 10.49 18.47 13.34
CA PRO A 253 9.83 18.30 14.64
C PRO A 253 8.36 18.76 14.56
N ALA A 254 7.50 18.26 15.48
CA ALA A 254 6.13 18.74 15.59
C ALA A 254 6.14 20.25 15.86
N GLY A 255 5.30 20.99 15.16
CA GLY A 255 5.05 22.38 15.51
C GLY A 255 4.59 22.49 16.97
N ARG A 256 5.11 23.48 17.68
CA ARG A 256 4.68 23.81 19.04
C ARG A 256 3.29 24.43 19.02
#